data_c898d44e2dda3480b0d7698a4b4cc2de
#
_entry.id   c898d44e2dda3480b0d7698a4b4cc2de
#
_cell.length_a   1.000
_cell.length_b   1.000
_cell.length_c   1.000
_cell.angle_alpha   90.00
_cell.angle_beta   90.00
_cell.angle_gamma   90.00
#
_symmetry.space_group_name_H-M   'P 1'
#
loop_
_entity.id
_entity.type
_entity.pdbx_description
1 polymer ?
#
loop_
_entity_poly.entity_id
_entity_poly.type
_entity_poly.pdbx_seq_one_letter_code
_entity_poly.pdbx_strand_id
1 'polypeptide(L)'
;MSKFKLAALVLLTFCVSARAEWPSRVFAPYMYIGSGDDFKLTDCDDACGLKHYTLASIIARQEGRGATTKYLKEPSWDGRIPMDQNLYMDQIRAIRGRGGDVIMSFGGEGGREIAIVIEDEVELEAAYQSIIDRYKFTWLDFDIEGGNLDRNAKASERRNSVLAKLQQKNRGLRISYTLPVNPDGISTASQSLLADARAKGVKVYSANLMVMYFGRKFINKGRSEGELGIDSANAAYAQIQQIDSNIHIGLCPCLGNNGSRDETFTLDDAKTLKSFADETPWVVSLHYWSINDDSGRPRRRATTQASTQPASQPREPWAFAKIFKPFTKD
;
A
#
# COMPACT_ATOMS: atom_id res chain seq x y z
N MET A 1 35.13 51.26 -37.99
CA MET A 1 34.24 50.11 -38.27
C MET A 1 34.27 49.17 -37.08
N SER A 2 33.31 49.32 -36.16
CA SER A 2 33.20 48.52 -34.91
C SER A 2 32.35 47.26 -35.17
N LYS A 3 32.92 46.10 -34.91
CA LYS A 3 32.22 44.80 -35.03
C LYS A 3 31.54 44.50 -33.71
N PHE A 4 30.22 44.65 -33.63
CA PHE A 4 29.43 44.14 -32.53
C PHE A 4 29.32 42.60 -32.64
N LYS A 5 29.86 41.91 -31.65
CA LYS A 5 29.63 40.47 -31.47
C LYS A 5 28.34 40.30 -30.69
N LEU A 6 27.32 39.76 -31.35
CA LEU A 6 26.06 39.35 -30.71
C LEU A 6 26.29 38.02 -30.01
N ALA A 7 26.28 38.03 -28.69
CA ALA A 7 26.32 36.77 -27.88
C ALA A 7 24.90 36.24 -27.76
N ALA A 8 24.62 35.12 -28.39
CA ALA A 8 23.36 34.41 -28.23
C ALA A 8 23.32 33.73 -26.85
N LEU A 9 22.46 34.21 -25.96
CA LEU A 9 22.18 33.58 -24.66
C LEU A 9 21.21 32.42 -24.89
N VAL A 10 21.72 31.19 -24.84
CA VAL A 10 20.89 29.97 -24.88
C VAL A 10 20.28 29.81 -23.49
N LEU A 11 19.03 30.19 -23.33
CA LEU A 11 18.22 29.83 -22.15
C LEU A 11 17.90 28.34 -22.24
N LEU A 12 18.64 27.53 -21.47
CA LEU A 12 18.24 26.15 -21.17
C LEU A 12 17.05 26.20 -20.20
N THR A 13 15.83 26.15 -20.73
CA THR A 13 14.64 25.87 -19.96
C THR A 13 14.70 24.44 -19.48
N PHE A 14 15.12 24.23 -18.23
CA PHE A 14 14.86 22.96 -17.54
C PHE A 14 13.35 22.83 -17.39
N CYS A 15 12.71 22.06 -18.26
CA CYS A 15 11.38 21.53 -18.01
C CYS A 15 11.51 20.60 -16.79
N VAL A 16 11.35 21.14 -15.59
CA VAL A 16 10.98 20.33 -14.43
C VAL A 16 9.58 19.84 -14.76
N SER A 17 9.48 18.59 -15.23
CA SER A 17 8.20 17.93 -15.40
C SER A 17 7.51 17.97 -14.04
N ALA A 18 6.49 18.83 -13.91
CA ALA A 18 5.68 18.86 -12.69
C ALA A 18 5.12 17.44 -12.50
N ARG A 19 5.44 16.86 -11.36
CA ARG A 19 4.93 15.54 -11.02
C ARG A 19 3.40 15.63 -10.95
N ALA A 20 2.70 14.67 -11.53
CA ALA A 20 1.25 14.61 -11.43
C ALA A 20 0.85 14.55 -9.94
N GLU A 21 -0.10 15.39 -9.55
CA GLU A 21 -0.71 15.29 -8.23
C GLU A 21 -1.51 13.99 -8.13
N TRP A 22 -1.58 13.43 -6.92
CA TRP A 22 -2.43 12.27 -6.69
C TRP A 22 -3.89 12.65 -6.88
N PRO A 23 -4.68 11.82 -7.55
CA PRO A 23 -6.12 11.99 -7.65
C PRO A 23 -6.77 12.19 -6.27
N SER A 24 -7.90 12.88 -6.24
CA SER A 24 -8.67 13.08 -5.00
C SER A 24 -9.24 11.77 -4.46
N ARG A 25 -9.54 10.84 -5.37
CA ARG A 25 -9.89 9.44 -5.10
C ARG A 25 -9.04 8.55 -5.97
N VAL A 26 -8.46 7.50 -5.40
CA VAL A 26 -7.52 6.65 -6.14
C VAL A 26 -7.79 5.17 -5.91
N PHE A 27 -7.78 4.41 -7.00
CA PHE A 27 -7.64 2.97 -6.96
C PHE A 27 -6.18 2.61 -7.23
N ALA A 28 -5.52 1.98 -6.24
CA ALA A 28 -4.11 1.62 -6.27
C ALA A 28 -3.91 0.21 -5.68
N PRO A 29 -4.17 -0.85 -6.46
CA PRO A 29 -4.04 -2.23 -5.97
C PRO A 29 -2.62 -2.56 -5.55
N TYR A 30 -2.50 -3.47 -4.58
CA TYR A 30 -1.20 -3.99 -4.17
C TYR A 30 -0.60 -4.87 -5.26
N MET A 31 0.68 -4.64 -5.53
CA MET A 31 1.54 -5.54 -6.30
C MET A 31 2.54 -6.18 -5.37
N TYR A 32 2.46 -7.49 -5.21
CA TYR A 32 3.44 -8.25 -4.44
C TYR A 32 4.71 -8.48 -5.25
N ILE A 33 5.81 -7.95 -4.76
CA ILE A 33 7.10 -7.92 -5.46
C ILE A 33 7.82 -9.26 -5.44
N GLY A 34 7.60 -10.07 -4.40
CA GLY A 34 8.23 -11.38 -4.23
C GLY A 34 7.64 -12.52 -5.07
N SER A 35 6.57 -12.27 -5.84
CA SER A 35 5.83 -13.32 -6.57
C SER A 35 6.60 -13.96 -7.72
N GLY A 36 7.61 -13.27 -8.26
CA GLY A 36 8.33 -13.69 -9.47
C GLY A 36 7.49 -13.62 -10.74
N ASP A 37 6.40 -12.85 -10.73
CA ASP A 37 5.54 -12.63 -11.89
C ASP A 37 6.24 -11.77 -12.94
N ASP A 38 6.00 -12.12 -14.20
CA ASP A 38 6.67 -11.48 -15.35
C ASP A 38 5.85 -10.29 -15.92
N PHE A 39 4.74 -9.86 -15.29
CA PHE A 39 4.00 -8.72 -15.81
C PHE A 39 4.62 -7.38 -15.35
N LYS A 40 4.43 -6.36 -16.18
CA LYS A 40 4.87 -4.99 -15.89
C LYS A 40 3.69 -4.15 -15.42
N LEU A 41 3.97 -3.10 -14.67
CA LEU A 41 2.94 -2.11 -14.29
C LEU A 41 2.20 -1.55 -15.51
N THR A 42 2.90 -1.40 -16.64
CA THR A 42 2.31 -0.94 -17.90
C THR A 42 1.37 -1.96 -18.57
N ASP A 43 1.46 -3.25 -18.25
CA ASP A 43 0.59 -4.28 -18.86
C ASP A 43 -0.87 -4.07 -18.44
N CYS A 44 -1.11 -3.72 -17.18
CA CYS A 44 -2.47 -3.43 -16.72
C CYS A 44 -2.95 -2.05 -17.18
N ASP A 45 -2.06 -1.04 -17.29
CA ASP A 45 -2.39 0.23 -17.91
C ASP A 45 -2.82 0.04 -19.37
N ASP A 46 -2.07 -0.72 -20.14
CA ASP A 46 -2.41 -1.03 -21.54
C ASP A 46 -3.75 -1.78 -21.68
N ALA A 47 -4.08 -2.64 -20.70
CA ALA A 47 -5.29 -3.46 -20.72
C ALA A 47 -6.55 -2.74 -20.19
N CYS A 48 -6.44 -1.89 -19.18
CA CYS A 48 -7.58 -1.27 -18.50
C CYS A 48 -7.36 0.18 -18.04
N GLY A 49 -6.23 0.79 -18.36
CA GLY A 49 -5.92 2.18 -18.02
C GLY A 49 -5.58 2.40 -16.54
N LEU A 50 -5.13 1.37 -15.82
CA LEU A 50 -4.70 1.48 -14.43
C LEU A 50 -3.29 2.07 -14.36
N LYS A 51 -3.14 3.18 -13.61
CA LYS A 51 -1.89 3.95 -13.54
C LYS A 51 -1.35 4.11 -12.12
N HIS A 52 -2.07 3.67 -11.11
CA HIS A 52 -1.67 3.80 -9.71
C HIS A 52 -1.56 2.42 -9.07
N TYR A 53 -0.51 2.20 -8.29
CA TYR A 53 -0.22 0.89 -7.68
C TYR A 53 0.34 1.10 -6.28
N THR A 54 0.17 0.10 -5.40
CA THR A 54 0.87 -0.01 -4.12
C THR A 54 1.89 -1.13 -4.23
N LEU A 55 3.18 -0.82 -4.16
CA LEU A 55 4.23 -1.83 -4.23
C LEU A 55 4.52 -2.40 -2.85
N ALA A 56 4.38 -3.70 -2.68
CA ALA A 56 4.53 -4.41 -1.40
C ALA A 56 5.57 -5.54 -1.49
N SER A 57 6.51 -5.61 -0.56
CA SER A 57 6.71 -4.71 0.57
C SER A 57 8.19 -4.42 0.77
N ILE A 58 8.51 -3.30 1.41
CA ILE A 58 9.84 -3.11 1.99
C ILE A 58 9.80 -3.55 3.46
N ILE A 59 10.67 -4.46 3.82
CA ILE A 59 10.89 -4.97 5.18
C ILE A 59 12.39 -5.04 5.48
N ALA A 60 12.72 -5.32 6.73
CA ALA A 60 14.09 -5.56 7.15
C ALA A 60 14.68 -6.78 6.42
N ARG A 61 15.91 -6.64 5.93
CA ARG A 61 16.62 -7.72 5.23
C ARG A 61 16.73 -8.97 6.10
N GLN A 62 16.50 -10.11 5.47
CA GLN A 62 16.50 -11.41 6.12
C GLN A 62 17.71 -12.23 5.66
N GLU A 63 18.41 -12.85 6.61
CA GLU A 63 19.42 -13.88 6.38
C GLU A 63 19.04 -15.16 7.12
N GLY A 64 19.23 -16.30 6.46
CA GLY A 64 18.79 -17.59 6.98
C GLY A 64 17.33 -17.91 6.66
N ARG A 65 16.78 -18.95 7.29
CA ARG A 65 15.41 -19.43 7.10
C ARG A 65 14.82 -19.98 8.39
N GLY A 66 13.50 -19.88 8.53
CA GLY A 66 12.77 -20.41 9.68
C GLY A 66 13.25 -19.84 11.00
N ALA A 67 13.47 -20.69 12.00
CA ALA A 67 13.90 -20.26 13.35
C ALA A 67 15.32 -19.62 13.41
N THR A 68 16.12 -19.79 12.36
CA THR A 68 17.47 -19.20 12.27
C THR A 68 17.50 -17.85 11.52
N THR A 69 16.35 -17.34 11.13
CA THR A 69 16.27 -16.06 10.42
C THR A 69 16.82 -14.92 11.29
N LYS A 70 17.80 -14.20 10.75
CA LYS A 70 18.32 -12.94 11.31
C LYS A 70 17.75 -11.79 10.49
N TYR A 71 17.39 -10.71 11.18
CA TYR A 71 16.93 -9.48 10.55
C TYR A 71 18.03 -8.42 10.66
N LEU A 72 18.42 -7.86 9.54
CA LEU A 72 19.43 -6.82 9.46
C LEU A 72 18.76 -5.44 9.42
N LYS A 73 19.48 -4.43 9.87
CA LYS A 73 19.07 -3.02 9.83
C LYS A 73 19.11 -2.41 8.41
N GLU A 74 18.79 -3.20 7.42
CA GLU A 74 18.82 -2.84 6.01
C GLU A 74 17.42 -2.98 5.41
N PRO A 75 16.81 -1.91 4.87
CA PRO A 75 15.61 -2.02 4.07
C PRO A 75 15.86 -2.87 2.82
N SER A 76 14.91 -3.74 2.50
CA SER A 76 15.00 -4.58 1.32
C SER A 76 13.61 -4.92 0.77
N TRP A 77 13.53 -5.15 -0.54
CA TRP A 77 12.35 -5.67 -1.18
C TRP A 77 12.13 -7.12 -0.73
N ASP A 78 10.94 -7.40 -0.19
CA ASP A 78 10.54 -8.72 0.33
C ASP A 78 11.57 -9.36 1.30
N GLY A 79 12.33 -8.55 2.01
CA GLY A 79 13.39 -9.03 2.92
C GLY A 79 14.61 -9.64 2.24
N ARG A 80 14.71 -9.62 0.90
CA ARG A 80 15.72 -10.38 0.16
C ARG A 80 16.54 -9.56 -0.83
N ILE A 81 15.91 -8.62 -1.53
CA ILE A 81 16.54 -7.88 -2.60
C ILE A 81 16.95 -6.51 -2.06
N PRO A 82 18.26 -6.21 -2.02
CA PRO A 82 18.76 -4.91 -1.54
C PRO A 82 18.21 -3.74 -2.36
N MET A 83 18.02 -2.60 -1.70
CA MET A 83 17.46 -1.40 -2.33
C MET A 83 18.37 -0.81 -3.42
N ASP A 84 19.68 -1.06 -3.37
CA ASP A 84 20.67 -0.59 -4.35
C ASP A 84 20.55 -1.25 -5.72
N GLN A 85 19.85 -2.38 -5.82
CA GLN A 85 19.56 -3.02 -7.12
C GLN A 85 18.51 -2.25 -7.94
N ASN A 86 17.93 -1.18 -7.40
CA ASN A 86 16.96 -0.32 -8.09
C ASN A 86 15.78 -1.07 -8.74
N LEU A 87 15.33 -2.14 -8.08
CA LEU A 87 14.21 -2.95 -8.56
C LEU A 87 12.99 -2.06 -8.86
N TYR A 88 12.29 -2.32 -9.94
CA TYR A 88 11.13 -1.58 -10.44
C TYR A 88 11.37 -0.11 -10.84
N MET A 89 12.59 0.43 -10.74
CA MET A 89 12.87 1.85 -11.07
C MET A 89 12.38 2.23 -12.47
N ASP A 90 12.65 1.40 -13.46
CA ASP A 90 12.25 1.68 -14.85
C ASP A 90 10.74 1.55 -15.06
N GLN A 91 10.09 0.62 -14.37
CA GLN A 91 8.64 0.47 -14.41
C GLN A 91 7.93 1.66 -13.74
N ILE A 92 8.46 2.13 -12.61
CA ILE A 92 7.97 3.33 -11.92
C ILE A 92 8.12 4.55 -12.82
N ARG A 93 9.25 4.71 -13.49
CA ARG A 93 9.47 5.80 -14.47
C ARG A 93 8.48 5.70 -15.63
N ALA A 94 8.24 4.50 -16.16
CA ALA A 94 7.31 4.29 -17.26
C ALA A 94 5.87 4.69 -16.87
N ILE A 95 5.39 4.28 -15.69
CA ILE A 95 4.06 4.65 -15.20
C ILE A 95 3.95 6.16 -14.93
N ARG A 96 4.97 6.76 -14.35
CA ARG A 96 5.02 8.23 -14.15
C ARG A 96 4.99 8.99 -15.47
N GLY A 97 5.68 8.49 -16.49
CA GLY A 97 5.63 9.05 -17.85
C GLY A 97 4.25 8.98 -18.50
N ARG A 98 3.37 8.13 -18.00
CA ARG A 98 1.96 7.98 -18.42
C ARG A 98 0.97 8.75 -17.52
N GLY A 99 1.47 9.55 -16.58
CA GLY A 99 0.65 10.34 -15.64
C GLY A 99 0.17 9.58 -14.41
N GLY A 100 0.75 8.40 -14.12
CA GLY A 100 0.48 7.64 -12.90
C GLY A 100 1.55 7.83 -11.82
N ASP A 101 1.43 7.10 -10.71
CA ASP A 101 2.46 7.01 -9.66
C ASP A 101 2.26 5.73 -8.83
N VAL A 102 3.17 5.51 -7.88
CA VAL A 102 3.16 4.34 -7.00
C VAL A 102 3.26 4.75 -5.53
N ILE A 103 2.51 4.05 -4.70
CA ILE A 103 2.59 4.07 -3.23
C ILE A 103 3.63 3.02 -2.84
N MET A 104 4.48 3.33 -1.86
CA MET A 104 5.43 2.37 -1.32
C MET A 104 4.94 1.84 0.01
N SER A 105 4.69 0.54 0.10
CA SER A 105 4.24 -0.11 1.32
C SER A 105 5.39 -0.78 2.07
N PHE A 106 5.40 -0.58 3.39
CA PHE A 106 6.34 -1.15 4.34
C PHE A 106 5.61 -2.10 5.29
N GLY A 107 6.20 -3.26 5.57
CA GLY A 107 5.60 -4.22 6.49
C GLY A 107 4.90 -5.38 5.79
N GLY A 108 3.66 -5.67 6.20
CA GLY A 108 2.87 -6.84 5.79
C GLY A 108 2.96 -7.98 6.80
N GLU A 109 2.23 -9.09 6.54
CA GLU A 109 2.20 -10.27 7.41
C GLU A 109 3.58 -10.92 7.57
N GLY A 110 4.36 -10.93 6.49
CA GLY A 110 5.68 -11.58 6.44
C GLY A 110 6.83 -10.68 6.86
N GLY A 111 7.78 -11.22 7.64
CA GLY A 111 8.98 -10.50 8.01
C GLY A 111 8.79 -9.49 9.14
N ARG A 112 9.71 -8.52 9.20
CA ARG A 112 9.67 -7.46 10.21
C ARG A 112 9.72 -6.09 9.52
N GLU A 113 8.79 -5.24 9.87
CA GLU A 113 8.84 -3.84 9.47
C GLU A 113 10.12 -3.20 10.04
N ILE A 114 10.70 -2.24 9.32
CA ILE A 114 12.06 -1.73 9.57
C ILE A 114 12.21 -1.13 10.98
N ALA A 115 11.18 -0.44 11.49
CA ALA A 115 11.21 0.16 12.83
C ALA A 115 11.30 -0.87 13.97
N ILE A 116 11.00 -2.16 13.70
CA ILE A 116 11.17 -3.22 14.69
C ILE A 116 12.67 -3.57 14.87
N VAL A 117 13.45 -3.39 13.82
CA VAL A 117 14.87 -3.81 13.79
C VAL A 117 15.81 -2.62 14.00
N ILE A 118 15.46 -1.44 13.50
CA ILE A 118 16.22 -0.21 13.70
C ILE A 118 15.63 0.52 14.92
N GLU A 119 16.32 0.48 16.03
CA GLU A 119 15.84 1.05 17.29
C GLU A 119 16.23 2.53 17.48
N ASP A 120 17.27 2.99 16.82
CA ASP A 120 17.67 4.40 16.81
C ASP A 120 16.82 5.21 15.83
N GLU A 121 16.23 6.31 16.29
CA GLU A 121 15.34 7.15 15.44
C GLU A 121 16.10 7.86 14.32
N VAL A 122 17.36 8.23 14.51
CA VAL A 122 18.15 8.90 13.46
C VAL A 122 18.49 7.92 12.35
N GLU A 123 18.89 6.70 12.73
CA GLU A 123 19.16 5.60 11.80
C GLU A 123 17.88 5.22 11.02
N LEU A 124 16.73 5.13 11.70
CA LEU A 124 15.45 4.81 11.10
C LEU A 124 14.98 5.90 10.13
N GLU A 125 15.11 7.17 10.52
CA GLU A 125 14.80 8.30 9.66
C GLU A 125 15.65 8.29 8.39
N ALA A 126 16.96 8.06 8.53
CA ALA A 126 17.87 7.96 7.40
C ALA A 126 17.50 6.79 6.47
N ALA A 127 17.09 5.65 7.03
CA ALA A 127 16.65 4.49 6.25
C ALA A 127 15.42 4.82 5.39
N TYR A 128 14.36 5.38 5.96
CA TYR A 128 13.16 5.78 5.20
C TYR A 128 13.47 6.89 4.20
N GLN A 129 14.23 7.92 4.61
CA GLN A 129 14.60 9.03 3.72
C GLN A 129 15.40 8.53 2.50
N SER A 130 16.30 7.58 2.68
CA SER A 130 17.08 7.01 1.58
C SER A 130 16.20 6.37 0.50
N ILE A 131 15.09 5.75 0.90
CA ILE A 131 14.10 5.14 -0.01
C ILE A 131 13.29 6.22 -0.74
N ILE A 132 12.85 7.24 0.01
CA ILE A 132 12.18 8.42 -0.58
C ILE A 132 13.08 9.07 -1.63
N ASP A 133 14.35 9.29 -1.30
CA ASP A 133 15.29 9.96 -2.19
C ASP A 133 15.62 9.14 -3.43
N ARG A 134 15.74 7.82 -3.28
CA ARG A 134 16.06 6.90 -4.37
C ARG A 134 14.92 6.82 -5.40
N TYR A 135 13.70 6.57 -4.93
CA TYR A 135 12.54 6.33 -5.78
C TYR A 135 11.65 7.56 -5.98
N LYS A 136 11.89 8.63 -5.20
CA LYS A 136 11.09 9.85 -5.20
C LYS A 136 9.62 9.57 -4.87
N PHE A 137 9.34 8.74 -3.87
CA PHE A 137 7.98 8.51 -3.41
C PHE A 137 7.37 9.75 -2.75
N THR A 138 6.08 9.95 -2.97
CA THR A 138 5.27 11.02 -2.35
C THR A 138 4.14 10.45 -1.50
N TRP A 139 4.02 9.13 -1.47
CA TRP A 139 3.07 8.42 -0.60
C TRP A 139 3.74 7.16 -0.08
N LEU A 140 3.85 7.06 1.24
CA LEU A 140 4.29 5.88 1.96
C LEU A 140 3.08 5.26 2.66
N ASP A 141 2.98 3.97 2.56
CA ASP A 141 2.01 3.15 3.26
C ASP A 141 2.72 2.27 4.27
N PHE A 142 2.11 2.06 5.43
CA PHE A 142 2.63 1.20 6.49
C PHE A 142 1.60 0.13 6.80
N ASP A 143 1.84 -1.06 6.29
CA ASP A 143 1.05 -2.26 6.50
C ASP A 143 1.48 -2.93 7.80
N ILE A 144 0.77 -2.58 8.88
CA ILE A 144 1.12 -2.98 10.24
C ILE A 144 0.06 -3.93 10.78
N GLU A 145 0.41 -5.20 10.75
CA GLU A 145 -0.51 -6.30 11.07
C GLU A 145 0.16 -7.40 11.91
N GLY A 146 -0.62 -8.32 12.44
CA GLY A 146 -0.16 -9.47 13.19
C GLY A 146 0.86 -9.13 14.27
N GLY A 147 1.98 -9.84 14.31
CA GLY A 147 3.04 -9.62 15.29
C GLY A 147 3.74 -8.26 15.19
N ASN A 148 3.68 -7.60 14.03
CA ASN A 148 4.23 -6.25 13.84
C ASN A 148 3.37 -5.20 14.57
N LEU A 149 2.07 -5.45 14.70
CA LEU A 149 1.13 -4.58 15.41
C LEU A 149 1.04 -4.95 16.90
N ASP A 150 0.71 -6.19 17.21
CA ASP A 150 0.27 -6.59 18.55
C ASP A 150 1.42 -6.65 19.57
N ARG A 151 2.65 -6.87 19.14
CA ARG A 151 3.81 -7.13 20.01
C ARG A 151 4.91 -6.07 19.92
N ASN A 152 4.72 -5.03 19.11
CA ASN A 152 5.78 -4.07 18.82
C ASN A 152 5.33 -2.60 18.98
N ALA A 153 4.62 -2.28 20.06
CA ALA A 153 4.12 -0.93 20.34
C ALA A 153 5.26 0.13 20.29
N LYS A 154 6.42 -0.17 20.89
CA LYS A 154 7.58 0.74 20.87
C LYS A 154 8.11 1.00 19.45
N ALA A 155 8.02 0.03 18.55
CA ALA A 155 8.38 0.24 17.15
C ALA A 155 7.37 1.16 16.46
N SER A 156 6.08 1.04 16.78
CA SER A 156 5.04 1.94 16.29
C SER A 156 5.24 3.38 16.78
N GLU A 157 5.54 3.56 18.07
CA GLU A 157 5.87 4.87 18.64
C GLU A 157 7.07 5.52 17.98
N ARG A 158 8.14 4.77 17.77
CA ARG A 158 9.37 5.21 17.10
C ARG A 158 9.11 5.57 15.64
N ARG A 159 8.38 4.71 14.92
CA ARG A 159 7.98 4.98 13.54
C ARG A 159 7.22 6.30 13.44
N ASN A 160 6.22 6.51 14.29
CA ASN A 160 5.43 7.74 14.30
C ASN A 160 6.29 8.97 14.58
N SER A 161 7.23 8.91 15.53
CA SER A 161 8.19 10.00 15.77
C SER A 161 8.99 10.35 14.52
N VAL A 162 9.46 9.34 13.79
CA VAL A 162 10.24 9.52 12.55
C VAL A 162 9.36 10.02 11.40
N LEU A 163 8.13 9.51 11.25
CA LEU A 163 7.22 9.95 10.18
C LEU A 163 6.86 11.41 10.29
N ALA A 164 6.67 11.94 11.50
CA ALA A 164 6.44 13.36 11.71
C ALA A 164 7.61 14.21 11.20
N LYS A 165 8.86 13.79 11.46
CA LYS A 165 10.08 14.44 10.96
C LYS A 165 10.19 14.35 9.43
N LEU A 166 9.88 13.18 8.85
CA LEU A 166 9.90 12.97 7.41
C LEU A 166 8.89 13.87 6.67
N GLN A 167 7.69 14.05 7.21
CA GLN A 167 6.70 14.96 6.62
C GLN A 167 7.13 16.44 6.70
N GLN A 168 7.88 16.84 7.71
CA GLN A 168 8.47 18.19 7.77
C GLN A 168 9.54 18.41 6.69
N LYS A 169 10.37 17.38 6.43
CA LYS A 169 11.42 17.42 5.39
C LYS A 169 10.88 17.30 3.98
N ASN A 170 9.86 16.47 3.80
CA ASN A 170 9.29 16.13 2.49
C ASN A 170 7.88 16.72 2.38
N ARG A 171 7.78 17.98 1.96
CA ARG A 171 6.47 18.65 1.83
C ARG A 171 5.55 17.88 0.89
N GLY A 172 4.31 17.66 1.33
CA GLY A 172 3.31 16.93 0.57
C GLY A 172 3.43 15.40 0.66
N LEU A 173 4.35 14.87 1.48
CA LEU A 173 4.44 13.43 1.72
C LEU A 173 3.16 12.91 2.40
N ARG A 174 2.42 12.05 1.69
CA ARG A 174 1.26 11.35 2.26
C ARG A 174 1.74 10.12 3.03
N ILE A 175 1.09 9.88 4.17
CA ILE A 175 1.27 8.68 4.99
C ILE A 175 -0.07 7.99 5.10
N SER A 176 -0.12 6.69 4.82
CA SER A 176 -1.24 5.81 5.15
C SER A 176 -0.80 4.67 6.05
N TYR A 177 -1.75 4.15 6.81
CA TYR A 177 -1.60 2.90 7.53
C TYR A 177 -2.57 1.88 6.96
N THR A 178 -2.08 0.69 6.63
CA THR A 178 -2.91 -0.46 6.28
C THR A 178 -3.03 -1.34 7.52
N LEU A 179 -4.27 -1.57 7.95
CA LEU A 179 -4.58 -2.13 9.27
C LEU A 179 -5.65 -3.22 9.18
N PRO A 180 -5.53 -4.30 9.98
CA PRO A 180 -6.58 -5.30 10.14
C PRO A 180 -7.88 -4.68 10.68
N VAL A 181 -9.01 -5.14 10.16
CA VAL A 181 -10.34 -4.72 10.57
C VAL A 181 -11.30 -5.90 10.62
N ASN A 182 -12.31 -5.80 11.47
CA ASN A 182 -13.45 -6.70 11.52
C ASN A 182 -14.77 -5.93 11.36
N PRO A 183 -15.91 -6.59 11.15
CA PRO A 183 -17.21 -5.92 11.11
C PRO A 183 -17.59 -5.13 12.36
N ASP A 184 -16.88 -5.33 13.48
CA ASP A 184 -17.01 -4.57 14.72
C ASP A 184 -15.93 -3.47 14.88
N GLY A 185 -15.08 -3.27 13.86
CA GLY A 185 -14.11 -2.17 13.77
C GLY A 185 -12.65 -2.61 13.89
N ILE A 186 -11.77 -1.63 14.15
CA ILE A 186 -10.33 -1.85 14.31
C ILE A 186 -9.98 -2.21 15.77
N SER A 187 -8.90 -2.97 15.93
CA SER A 187 -8.40 -3.42 17.23
C SER A 187 -7.93 -2.25 18.12
N THR A 188 -7.86 -2.49 19.43
CA THR A 188 -7.27 -1.51 20.38
C THR A 188 -5.82 -1.19 20.03
N ALA A 189 -5.05 -2.13 19.51
CA ALA A 189 -3.68 -1.90 19.08
C ALA A 189 -3.63 -0.93 17.87
N SER A 190 -4.52 -1.10 16.89
CA SER A 190 -4.67 -0.18 15.76
C SER A 190 -5.10 1.22 16.20
N GLN A 191 -6.05 1.31 17.14
CA GLN A 191 -6.49 2.58 17.71
C GLN A 191 -5.34 3.29 18.44
N SER A 192 -4.56 2.56 19.23
CA SER A 192 -3.40 3.11 19.96
C SER A 192 -2.32 3.61 19.01
N LEU A 193 -2.06 2.88 17.91
CA LEU A 193 -1.11 3.29 16.85
C LEU A 193 -1.53 4.63 16.23
N LEU A 194 -2.80 4.78 15.85
CA LEU A 194 -3.31 6.00 15.22
C LEU A 194 -3.36 7.17 16.23
N ALA A 195 -3.71 6.91 17.48
CA ALA A 195 -3.70 7.92 18.56
C ALA A 195 -2.27 8.44 18.82
N ASP A 196 -1.28 7.56 18.86
CA ASP A 196 0.13 7.94 19.01
C ASP A 196 0.62 8.72 17.77
N ALA A 197 0.23 8.32 16.55
CA ALA A 197 0.54 9.07 15.33
C ALA A 197 0.04 10.50 15.40
N ARG A 198 -1.23 10.71 15.82
CA ARG A 198 -1.80 12.03 16.05
C ARG A 198 -1.04 12.81 17.12
N ALA A 199 -0.74 12.18 18.25
CA ALA A 199 -0.02 12.83 19.36
C ALA A 199 1.37 13.33 18.97
N LYS A 200 2.04 12.61 18.04
CA LYS A 200 3.34 12.99 17.48
C LYS A 200 3.27 13.95 16.29
N GLY A 201 2.07 14.30 15.86
CA GLY A 201 1.87 15.25 14.77
C GLY A 201 2.02 14.66 13.37
N VAL A 202 1.95 13.34 13.22
CA VAL A 202 1.88 12.68 11.90
C VAL A 202 0.53 13.01 11.29
N LYS A 203 0.54 13.57 10.09
CA LYS A 203 -0.65 13.78 9.28
C LYS A 203 -0.95 12.49 8.50
N VAL A 204 -1.69 11.59 9.13
CA VAL A 204 -2.14 10.35 8.48
C VAL A 204 -3.21 10.72 7.46
N TYR A 205 -2.97 10.42 6.17
CA TYR A 205 -3.90 10.71 5.09
C TYR A 205 -5.07 9.73 5.10
N SER A 206 -4.79 8.42 5.19
CA SER A 206 -5.82 7.39 5.25
C SER A 206 -5.41 6.20 6.13
N ALA A 207 -6.42 5.58 6.73
CA ALA A 207 -6.34 4.21 7.24
C ALA A 207 -6.95 3.27 6.20
N ASN A 208 -6.12 2.45 5.57
CA ASN A 208 -6.56 1.45 4.61
C ASN A 208 -6.96 0.19 5.39
N LEU A 209 -8.22 -0.15 5.34
CA LEU A 209 -8.80 -1.25 6.10
C LEU A 209 -8.70 -2.55 5.32
N MET A 210 -8.08 -3.56 5.92
CA MET A 210 -7.96 -4.90 5.36
C MET A 210 -9.30 -5.64 5.53
N VAL A 211 -10.26 -5.36 4.62
CA VAL A 211 -11.61 -5.93 4.62
C VAL A 211 -11.58 -7.36 4.05
N MET A 212 -10.94 -8.25 4.78
CA MET A 212 -10.62 -9.63 4.39
C MET A 212 -10.42 -10.52 5.63
N TYR A 213 -10.46 -11.85 5.45
CA TYR A 213 -10.18 -12.84 6.51
C TYR A 213 -11.01 -12.64 7.79
N PHE A 214 -12.30 -12.36 7.64
CA PHE A 214 -13.23 -12.08 8.75
C PHE A 214 -13.43 -13.27 9.68
N GLY A 215 -13.26 -14.50 9.15
CA GLY A 215 -13.37 -15.73 9.91
C GLY A 215 -14.83 -16.15 10.21
N ARG A 216 -14.98 -17.37 10.69
CA ARG A 216 -16.29 -18.04 10.88
C ARG A 216 -17.28 -17.27 11.75
N LYS A 217 -16.81 -16.46 12.70
CA LYS A 217 -17.67 -15.63 13.58
C LYS A 217 -18.59 -14.71 12.76
N PHE A 218 -18.13 -14.20 11.63
CA PHE A 218 -18.86 -13.23 10.83
C PHE A 218 -19.50 -13.86 9.59
N ILE A 219 -18.85 -14.83 8.96
CA ILE A 219 -19.28 -15.42 7.69
C ILE A 219 -20.52 -16.33 7.83
N ASN A 220 -20.65 -17.08 8.92
CA ASN A 220 -21.78 -17.99 9.16
C ASN A 220 -23.16 -17.30 9.27
N LYS A 221 -23.23 -15.98 9.03
CA LYS A 221 -24.46 -15.19 9.08
C LYS A 221 -25.11 -14.98 7.71
N GLY A 222 -24.63 -15.64 6.64
CA GLY A 222 -25.16 -15.51 5.29
C GLY A 222 -24.91 -14.15 4.63
N ARG A 223 -23.91 -13.40 5.13
CA ARG A 223 -23.48 -12.11 4.57
C ARG A 223 -22.34 -12.33 3.58
N SER A 224 -22.33 -11.56 2.50
CA SER A 224 -21.24 -11.53 1.55
C SER A 224 -20.01 -10.81 2.11
N GLU A 225 -18.81 -11.06 1.54
CA GLU A 225 -17.60 -10.33 1.96
C GLU A 225 -17.68 -8.84 1.64
N GLY A 226 -18.35 -8.46 0.56
CA GLY A 226 -18.60 -7.06 0.24
C GLY A 226 -19.43 -6.36 1.32
N GLU A 227 -20.50 -7.01 1.81
CA GLU A 227 -21.33 -6.47 2.90
C GLU A 227 -20.57 -6.41 4.24
N LEU A 228 -19.80 -7.44 4.57
CA LEU A 228 -18.96 -7.44 5.78
C LEU A 228 -17.88 -6.36 5.70
N GLY A 229 -17.33 -6.10 4.52
CA GLY A 229 -16.40 -5.00 4.26
C GLY A 229 -17.02 -3.62 4.51
N ILE A 230 -18.28 -3.43 4.13
CA ILE A 230 -19.05 -2.19 4.40
C ILE A 230 -19.28 -2.01 5.89
N ASP A 231 -19.71 -3.05 6.61
CA ASP A 231 -19.87 -2.99 8.07
C ASP A 231 -18.56 -2.62 8.75
N SER A 232 -17.46 -3.27 8.34
CA SER A 232 -16.12 -2.99 8.85
C SER A 232 -15.68 -1.53 8.62
N ALA A 233 -15.96 -1.00 7.43
CA ALA A 233 -15.65 0.36 7.06
C ALA A 233 -16.40 1.37 7.95
N ASN A 234 -17.70 1.17 8.14
CA ASN A 234 -18.54 2.04 8.96
C ASN A 234 -18.12 2.01 10.46
N ALA A 235 -17.89 0.82 11.01
CA ALA A 235 -17.46 0.66 12.38
C ALA A 235 -16.08 1.28 12.62
N ALA A 236 -15.11 1.01 11.75
CA ALA A 236 -13.77 1.59 11.86
C ALA A 236 -13.78 3.11 11.66
N TYR A 237 -14.55 3.63 10.70
CA TYR A 237 -14.69 5.08 10.52
C TYR A 237 -15.18 5.76 11.77
N ALA A 238 -16.24 5.24 12.42
CA ALA A 238 -16.74 5.80 13.67
C ALA A 238 -15.68 5.83 14.79
N GLN A 239 -14.84 4.77 14.90
CA GLN A 239 -13.76 4.71 15.88
C GLN A 239 -12.62 5.69 15.53
N ILE A 240 -12.22 5.76 14.26
CA ILE A 240 -11.11 6.61 13.79
C ILE A 240 -11.46 8.09 13.93
N GLN A 241 -12.72 8.47 13.66
CA GLN A 241 -13.17 9.87 13.85
C GLN A 241 -13.06 10.37 15.29
N GLN A 242 -13.12 9.49 16.30
CA GLN A 242 -12.87 9.84 17.69
C GLN A 242 -11.37 10.07 17.96
N ILE A 243 -10.49 9.46 17.16
CA ILE A 243 -9.04 9.61 17.30
C ILE A 243 -8.58 10.85 16.53
N ASP A 244 -8.84 10.92 15.23
CA ASP A 244 -8.50 12.04 14.35
C ASP A 244 -9.49 12.14 13.20
N SER A 245 -10.28 13.22 13.17
CA SER A 245 -11.30 13.45 12.13
C SER A 245 -10.73 13.77 10.74
N ASN A 246 -9.43 13.97 10.61
CA ASN A 246 -8.78 14.20 9.32
C ASN A 246 -8.36 12.92 8.62
N ILE A 247 -8.43 11.76 9.28
CA ILE A 247 -8.05 10.49 8.69
C ILE A 247 -9.20 9.99 7.81
N HIS A 248 -8.91 9.84 6.53
CA HIS A 248 -9.81 9.20 5.58
C HIS A 248 -9.71 7.68 5.62
N ILE A 249 -10.60 7.00 4.92
CA ILE A 249 -10.61 5.54 4.81
C ILE A 249 -10.20 5.09 3.41
N GLY A 250 -9.35 4.06 3.38
CA GLY A 250 -9.14 3.21 2.21
C GLY A 250 -9.73 1.82 2.47
N LEU A 251 -10.08 1.09 1.41
CA LEU A 251 -10.60 -0.28 1.52
C LEU A 251 -9.71 -1.23 0.73
N CYS A 252 -9.29 -2.33 1.37
CA CYS A 252 -8.40 -3.32 0.79
C CYS A 252 -8.94 -4.74 1.01
N PRO A 253 -9.78 -5.29 0.11
CA PRO A 253 -10.15 -6.70 0.13
C PRO A 253 -9.02 -7.59 -0.39
N CYS A 254 -9.06 -8.89 -0.04
CA CYS A 254 -8.24 -9.93 -0.65
C CYS A 254 -9.05 -10.69 -1.71
N LEU A 255 -8.50 -10.82 -2.91
CA LEU A 255 -9.21 -11.42 -4.04
C LEU A 255 -9.37 -12.94 -3.91
N GLY A 256 -10.56 -13.44 -4.16
CA GLY A 256 -10.82 -14.87 -4.13
C GLY A 256 -11.02 -15.42 -2.72
N ASN A 257 -10.51 -16.62 -2.46
CA ASN A 257 -10.77 -17.30 -1.19
C ASN A 257 -9.89 -16.71 -0.06
N ASN A 258 -10.50 -16.42 1.06
CA ASN A 258 -9.93 -15.79 2.26
C ASN A 258 -9.84 -16.81 3.43
N GLY A 259 -9.17 -17.95 3.22
CA GLY A 259 -8.87 -18.91 4.28
C GLY A 259 -9.88 -20.04 4.46
N SER A 260 -11.15 -19.87 4.06
CA SER A 260 -12.16 -20.94 4.07
C SER A 260 -12.97 -20.96 2.77
N ARG A 261 -13.65 -22.07 2.48
CA ARG A 261 -14.49 -22.18 1.26
C ARG A 261 -15.65 -21.18 1.27
N ASP A 262 -16.13 -20.84 2.46
CA ASP A 262 -17.28 -19.96 2.65
C ASP A 262 -16.88 -18.49 2.72
N GLU A 263 -15.58 -18.19 2.62
CA GLU A 263 -15.01 -16.85 2.67
C GLU A 263 -14.31 -16.58 1.34
N THR A 264 -15.05 -16.01 0.41
CA THR A 264 -14.57 -15.78 -0.96
C THR A 264 -15.02 -14.42 -1.46
N PHE A 265 -14.07 -13.51 -1.69
CA PHE A 265 -14.32 -12.22 -2.30
C PHE A 265 -14.53 -12.38 -3.81
N THR A 266 -15.74 -12.11 -4.26
CA THR A 266 -16.21 -12.30 -5.64
C THR A 266 -16.21 -10.99 -6.45
N LEU A 267 -16.48 -11.08 -7.77
CA LEU A 267 -16.69 -9.89 -8.59
C LEU A 267 -17.94 -9.10 -8.16
N ASP A 268 -18.96 -9.77 -7.60
CA ASP A 268 -20.16 -9.08 -7.11
C ASP A 268 -19.87 -8.37 -5.78
N ASP A 269 -19.05 -8.94 -4.91
CA ASP A 269 -18.54 -8.24 -3.73
C ASP A 269 -17.74 -7.00 -4.11
N ALA A 270 -16.93 -7.08 -5.17
CA ALA A 270 -16.18 -5.96 -5.68
C ALA A 270 -17.09 -4.82 -6.18
N LYS A 271 -18.16 -5.15 -6.89
CA LYS A 271 -19.18 -4.16 -7.33
C LYS A 271 -19.87 -3.52 -6.14
N THR A 272 -20.27 -4.33 -5.15
CA THR A 272 -20.92 -3.88 -3.91
C THR A 272 -20.03 -2.91 -3.15
N LEU A 273 -18.77 -3.29 -2.92
CA LEU A 273 -17.81 -2.47 -2.18
C LEU A 273 -17.47 -1.17 -2.93
N LYS A 274 -17.35 -1.25 -4.27
CA LYS A 274 -17.11 -0.07 -5.11
C LYS A 274 -18.29 0.89 -5.10
N SER A 275 -19.53 0.39 -5.20
CA SER A 275 -20.72 1.25 -5.15
C SER A 275 -20.79 2.00 -3.82
N PHE A 276 -20.59 1.31 -2.70
CA PHE A 276 -20.48 1.94 -1.39
C PHE A 276 -19.39 3.02 -1.35
N ALA A 277 -18.21 2.73 -1.88
CA ALA A 277 -17.10 3.67 -1.90
C ALA A 277 -17.41 4.91 -2.75
N ASP A 278 -18.08 4.74 -3.91
CA ASP A 278 -18.48 5.85 -4.78
C ASP A 278 -19.44 6.82 -4.08
N GLU A 279 -20.36 6.29 -3.28
CA GLU A 279 -21.40 7.05 -2.56
C GLU A 279 -20.88 7.63 -1.23
N THR A 280 -19.69 7.21 -0.77
CA THR A 280 -19.16 7.53 0.55
C THR A 280 -17.98 8.52 0.47
N PRO A 281 -18.19 9.82 0.81
CA PRO A 281 -17.17 10.85 0.62
C PRO A 281 -15.87 10.65 1.43
N TRP A 282 -15.94 9.99 2.58
CA TRP A 282 -14.78 9.73 3.43
C TRP A 282 -13.95 8.51 2.99
N VAL A 283 -14.41 7.73 2.00
CA VAL A 283 -13.59 6.71 1.33
C VAL A 283 -12.81 7.38 0.20
N VAL A 284 -11.49 7.46 0.31
CA VAL A 284 -10.63 8.17 -0.64
C VAL A 284 -9.73 7.24 -1.45
N SER A 285 -9.57 5.99 -1.02
CA SER A 285 -8.78 5.01 -1.76
C SER A 285 -9.40 3.62 -1.76
N LEU A 286 -9.22 2.94 -2.89
CA LEU A 286 -9.49 1.52 -3.03
C LEU A 286 -8.19 0.80 -3.37
N HIS A 287 -8.02 -0.33 -2.76
CA HIS A 287 -6.91 -1.25 -2.97
C HIS A 287 -7.48 -2.65 -3.15
N TYR A 288 -6.67 -3.63 -3.38
CA TYR A 288 -6.90 -5.05 -3.13
C TYR A 288 -5.59 -5.82 -3.08
N TRP A 289 -5.58 -6.93 -2.37
CA TRP A 289 -4.52 -7.92 -2.40
C TRP A 289 -4.93 -9.07 -3.31
N SER A 290 -4.29 -9.31 -4.47
CA SER A 290 -3.28 -8.49 -5.11
C SER A 290 -3.49 -8.46 -6.64
N ILE A 291 -2.90 -7.50 -7.32
CA ILE A 291 -2.92 -7.38 -8.79
C ILE A 291 -2.28 -8.60 -9.45
N ASN A 292 -1.35 -9.26 -8.76
CA ASN A 292 -0.74 -10.50 -9.21
C ASN A 292 -1.79 -11.59 -9.43
N ASP A 293 -2.82 -11.66 -8.57
CA ASP A 293 -3.92 -12.62 -8.68
C ASP A 293 -4.93 -12.27 -9.76
N ASP A 294 -5.10 -10.97 -10.03
CA ASP A 294 -6.01 -10.45 -11.04
C ASP A 294 -5.39 -10.48 -12.46
N SER A 295 -4.08 -10.73 -12.58
CA SER A 295 -3.37 -10.77 -13.85
C SER A 295 -3.78 -11.91 -14.78
N GLY A 296 -4.47 -12.94 -14.25
CA GLY A 296 -4.82 -14.15 -14.99
C GLY A 296 -3.61 -15.03 -15.31
N ARG A 297 -2.40 -14.67 -14.89
CA ARG A 297 -1.18 -15.43 -15.10
C ARG A 297 -0.98 -16.49 -14.01
N PRO A 298 -0.54 -17.71 -14.34
CA PRO A 298 -0.22 -18.70 -13.33
C PRO A 298 0.92 -18.19 -12.45
N ARG A 299 0.72 -18.20 -11.10
CA ARG A 299 1.78 -17.86 -10.16
C ARG A 299 2.98 -18.79 -10.34
N ARG A 300 4.16 -18.24 -10.58
CA ARG A 300 5.40 -18.94 -10.31
C ARG A 300 5.49 -19.15 -8.81
N ARG A 301 5.68 -20.40 -8.39
CA ARG A 301 5.69 -20.90 -7.02
C ARG A 301 6.27 -19.88 -6.03
N ALA A 302 5.43 -19.27 -5.21
CA ALA A 302 5.87 -18.45 -4.09
C ALA A 302 6.63 -19.34 -3.08
N THR A 303 7.81 -18.93 -2.70
CA THR A 303 8.70 -19.72 -1.84
C THR A 303 8.43 -19.57 -0.36
N THR A 304 7.45 -18.74 0.05
CA THR A 304 7.00 -18.63 1.46
C THR A 304 5.56 -18.11 1.50
N GLN A 305 4.68 -18.83 2.17
CA GLN A 305 3.33 -18.47 2.66
C GLN A 305 2.39 -17.69 1.71
N ALA A 306 2.49 -17.88 0.41
CA ALA A 306 1.38 -17.53 -0.46
C ALA A 306 0.31 -18.62 -0.31
N SER A 307 -0.93 -18.20 -0.14
CA SER A 307 -2.12 -19.02 -0.04
C SER A 307 -2.01 -20.30 -0.88
N THR A 308 -2.16 -21.45 -0.26
CA THR A 308 -2.20 -22.79 -0.88
C THR A 308 -3.48 -23.01 -1.71
N GLN A 309 -3.97 -21.94 -2.38
CA GLN A 309 -5.26 -22.00 -3.04
C GLN A 309 -5.12 -22.33 -4.52
N PRO A 310 -5.88 -23.34 -5.00
CA PRO A 310 -6.07 -23.51 -6.41
C PRO A 310 -6.72 -22.25 -6.95
N ALA A 311 -6.16 -21.71 -8.06
CA ALA A 311 -6.80 -20.65 -8.81
C ALA A 311 -8.27 -21.07 -9.05
N SER A 312 -9.20 -20.40 -8.39
CA SER A 312 -10.61 -20.53 -8.71
C SER A 312 -10.76 -20.13 -10.17
N GLN A 313 -11.31 -20.99 -11.01
CA GLN A 313 -11.60 -20.86 -12.44
C GLN A 313 -10.86 -19.76 -13.24
N PRO A 314 -10.43 -20.01 -14.49
CA PRO A 314 -9.77 -19.00 -15.30
C PRO A 314 -10.65 -17.76 -15.38
N ARG A 315 -10.23 -16.70 -14.73
CA ARG A 315 -10.89 -15.39 -14.78
C ARG A 315 -10.32 -14.61 -15.96
N GLU A 316 -11.15 -13.75 -16.52
CA GLU A 316 -10.66 -12.75 -17.45
C GLU A 316 -9.56 -11.91 -16.75
N PRO A 317 -8.38 -11.73 -17.35
CA PRO A 317 -7.34 -10.89 -16.77
C PRO A 317 -7.85 -9.49 -16.43
N TRP A 318 -7.45 -9.01 -15.25
CA TRP A 318 -7.80 -7.68 -14.76
C TRP A 318 -9.30 -7.46 -14.52
N ALA A 319 -10.05 -8.52 -14.21
CA ALA A 319 -11.49 -8.42 -14.00
C ALA A 319 -11.85 -7.53 -12.80
N PHE A 320 -11.13 -7.65 -11.69
CA PHE A 320 -11.32 -6.77 -10.53
C PHE A 320 -10.81 -5.36 -10.80
N ALA A 321 -9.66 -5.21 -11.46
CA ALA A 321 -9.13 -3.90 -11.84
C ALA A 321 -10.12 -3.11 -12.69
N LYS A 322 -10.81 -3.75 -13.65
CA LYS A 322 -11.84 -3.12 -14.48
C LYS A 322 -13.04 -2.62 -13.67
N ILE A 323 -13.40 -3.30 -12.57
CA ILE A 323 -14.46 -2.87 -11.66
C ILE A 323 -14.02 -1.66 -10.83
N PHE A 324 -12.83 -1.73 -10.22
CA PHE A 324 -12.38 -0.71 -9.27
C PHE A 324 -11.79 0.54 -9.93
N LYS A 325 -11.16 0.42 -11.11
CA LYS A 325 -10.46 1.52 -11.78
C LYS A 325 -11.30 2.80 -11.96
N PRO A 326 -12.61 2.74 -12.29
CA PRO A 326 -13.45 3.94 -12.41
C PRO A 326 -13.65 4.72 -11.09
N PHE A 327 -13.18 4.22 -9.95
CA PHE A 327 -13.17 4.95 -8.69
C PHE A 327 -12.13 6.09 -8.68
N THR A 328 -11.04 5.95 -9.44
CA THR A 328 -10.03 7.02 -9.58
C THR A 328 -10.67 8.23 -10.27
N LYS A 329 -10.59 9.40 -9.61
CA LYS A 329 -11.13 10.68 -10.09
C LYS A 329 -10.07 11.76 -9.95
N ASP A 330 -9.75 12.39 -11.04
CA ASP A 330 -8.83 13.54 -11.12
C ASP A 330 -9.40 14.78 -10.42
#